data_d47de9737111679e064935951e553c7d
#
_entry.id   d47de9737111679e064935951e553c7d
#
_cell.length_a   1.000
_cell.length_b   1.000
_cell.length_c   1.000
_cell.angle_alpha   90.00
_cell.angle_beta   90.00
_cell.angle_gamma   90.00
#
_symmetry.space_group_name_H-M   'P 1'
#
loop_
_entity.id
_entity.type
_entity.pdbx_description
1 polymer ?
#
loop_
_entity_poly.entity_id
_entity_poly.type
_entity_poly.pdbx_seq_one_letter_code
_entity_poly.pdbx_strand_id
1 'polypeptide(L)'
;WPKEGVDFTDKRVGVIGTGSSGVQMMPHIAAQAKHLTVFQRTANFSLPARNAPLDPEKERKHKEEYRERRLAAYNTPFGIAGYPPPDKSALEATEEERRAIYEDKWQEGGSISYLFAYKDLLLNKDANDTASDFVRNKIRATVNDPNTAELLCPDNHPIGTKRLILDSHYYEIFNQSNVKLVDVKSAPIQEITPNGIKTTESEYQLDAIAFATGFDAMTGAIKEIDVRVDGGTTIEEQWDSGPRTYLGLMVAGLPNMFMITGPQSPGVKSQMILSIEWHINWVANCLSYMRDNNYTRVAAEVKAQQQWVDHVRE
;
A
#
# COMPACT_ATOMS: atom_id res chain seq x y z
N TRP A 1 -9.37 11.31 -12.31
CA TRP A 1 -9.52 12.62 -11.67
C TRP A 1 -9.41 13.75 -12.71
N PRO A 2 -10.33 14.73 -12.72
CA PRO A 2 -10.26 15.85 -13.65
C PRO A 2 -8.93 16.63 -13.50
N LYS A 3 -8.35 17.06 -14.64
CA LYS A 3 -7.05 17.76 -14.63
C LYS A 3 -7.15 19.17 -14.01
N GLU A 4 -8.28 19.83 -14.17
CA GLU A 4 -8.61 21.15 -13.62
C GLU A 4 -8.93 21.11 -12.11
N GLY A 5 -8.95 19.92 -11.52
CA GLY A 5 -9.34 19.73 -10.12
C GLY A 5 -10.86 19.62 -9.94
N VAL A 6 -11.27 19.49 -8.68
CA VAL A 6 -12.69 19.44 -8.29
C VAL A 6 -12.88 20.34 -7.08
N ASP A 7 -13.84 21.26 -7.17
CA ASP A 7 -14.28 22.09 -6.05
C ASP A 7 -15.46 21.40 -5.32
N PHE A 8 -15.25 21.11 -4.04
CA PHE A 8 -16.26 20.50 -3.17
C PHE A 8 -16.98 21.50 -2.25
N THR A 9 -16.75 22.81 -2.43
CA THR A 9 -17.38 23.85 -1.62
C THR A 9 -18.91 23.69 -1.66
N ASP A 10 -19.53 23.75 -0.49
CA ASP A 10 -20.98 23.62 -0.26
C ASP A 10 -21.61 22.29 -0.72
N LYS A 11 -20.85 21.29 -1.14
CA LYS A 11 -21.34 19.99 -1.62
C LYS A 11 -21.40 18.97 -0.48
N ARG A 12 -22.37 18.05 -0.63
CA ARG A 12 -22.45 16.80 0.14
C ARG A 12 -21.64 15.77 -0.65
N VAL A 13 -20.53 15.31 -0.08
CA VAL A 13 -19.58 14.42 -0.76
C VAL A 13 -19.60 13.05 -0.09
N GLY A 14 -19.72 12.00 -0.89
CA GLY A 14 -19.50 10.62 -0.47
C GLY A 14 -18.11 10.12 -0.88
N VAL A 15 -17.37 9.47 0.02
CA VAL A 15 -16.14 8.76 -0.31
C VAL A 15 -16.33 7.28 -0.01
N ILE A 16 -16.17 6.42 -1.03
CA ILE A 16 -16.26 4.97 -0.88
C ILE A 16 -14.86 4.39 -0.81
N GLY A 17 -14.50 3.85 0.37
CA GLY A 17 -13.23 3.17 0.61
C GLY A 17 -12.25 3.98 1.46
N THR A 18 -11.56 3.26 2.35
CA THR A 18 -10.59 3.75 3.34
C THR A 18 -9.19 3.14 3.14
N GLY A 19 -8.81 2.95 1.87
CA GLY A 19 -7.43 2.70 1.46
C GLY A 19 -6.62 3.99 1.40
N SER A 20 -5.35 3.91 0.94
CA SER A 20 -4.43 5.06 0.94
C SER A 20 -5.02 6.31 0.26
N SER A 21 -5.65 6.15 -0.91
CA SER A 21 -6.25 7.28 -1.63
C SER A 21 -7.41 7.91 -0.84
N GLY A 22 -8.30 7.09 -0.27
CA GLY A 22 -9.41 7.58 0.57
C GLY A 22 -8.90 8.33 1.78
N VAL A 23 -8.06 7.69 2.59
CA VAL A 23 -7.51 8.27 3.83
C VAL A 23 -6.81 9.61 3.56
N GLN A 24 -6.02 9.70 2.48
CA GLN A 24 -5.23 10.90 2.20
C GLN A 24 -6.04 12.04 1.60
N MET A 25 -7.13 11.78 0.85
CA MET A 25 -7.96 12.86 0.30
C MET A 25 -9.04 13.37 1.27
N MET A 26 -9.52 12.54 2.20
CA MET A 26 -10.64 12.90 3.09
C MET A 26 -10.40 14.17 3.92
N PRO A 27 -9.22 14.44 4.49
CA PRO A 27 -8.98 15.70 5.22
C PRO A 27 -9.16 16.94 4.35
N HIS A 28 -8.74 16.87 3.08
CA HIS A 28 -8.92 17.98 2.13
C HIS A 28 -10.38 18.18 1.73
N ILE A 29 -11.13 17.07 1.55
CA ILE A 29 -12.57 17.13 1.26
C ILE A 29 -13.34 17.64 2.47
N ALA A 30 -13.03 17.15 3.68
CA ALA A 30 -13.69 17.57 4.92
C ALA A 30 -13.57 19.08 5.19
N ALA A 31 -12.42 19.67 4.80
CA ALA A 31 -12.18 21.10 4.95
C ALA A 31 -13.01 21.98 3.98
N GLN A 32 -13.49 21.43 2.85
CA GLN A 32 -14.22 22.16 1.82
C GLN A 32 -15.72 21.83 1.82
N ALA A 33 -16.04 20.55 1.97
CA ALA A 33 -17.39 20.05 1.79
C ALA A 33 -18.37 20.54 2.87
N LYS A 34 -19.62 20.79 2.45
CA LYS A 34 -20.71 21.00 3.40
C LYS A 34 -20.92 19.79 4.29
N HIS A 35 -20.88 18.59 3.71
CA HIS A 35 -20.89 17.32 4.41
C HIS A 35 -20.01 16.31 3.69
N LEU A 36 -19.25 15.54 4.47
CA LEU A 36 -18.50 14.36 4.02
C LEU A 36 -19.10 13.10 4.65
N THR A 37 -19.53 12.15 3.81
CA THR A 37 -19.93 10.82 4.24
C THR A 37 -18.90 9.80 3.78
N VAL A 38 -18.28 9.11 4.73
CA VAL A 38 -17.26 8.09 4.49
C VAL A 38 -17.89 6.71 4.57
N PHE A 39 -17.86 5.96 3.47
CA PHE A 39 -18.38 4.60 3.39
C PHE A 39 -17.23 3.61 3.55
N GLN A 40 -17.09 3.06 4.76
CA GLN A 40 -16.02 2.16 5.16
C GLN A 40 -16.49 0.71 5.21
N ARG A 41 -15.78 -0.18 4.49
CA ARG A 41 -15.94 -1.64 4.65
C ARG A 41 -14.95 -2.22 5.65
N THR A 42 -13.72 -1.73 5.65
CA THR A 42 -12.63 -2.25 6.47
C THR A 42 -11.73 -1.10 6.89
N ALA A 43 -11.51 -0.94 8.19
CA ALA A 43 -10.53 0.00 8.71
C ALA A 43 -9.10 -0.41 8.31
N ASN A 44 -8.22 0.56 8.12
CA ASN A 44 -6.79 0.35 7.88
C ASN A 44 -5.95 1.09 8.93
N PHE A 45 -4.79 0.52 9.25
CA PHE A 45 -3.80 1.22 10.05
C PHE A 45 -3.24 2.42 9.29
N SER A 46 -3.28 3.59 9.93
CA SER A 46 -2.67 4.80 9.44
C SER A 46 -1.76 5.41 10.49
N LEU A 47 -0.65 5.96 10.05
CA LEU A 47 0.37 6.60 10.89
C LEU A 47 0.58 8.04 10.44
N PRO A 48 1.00 8.95 11.34
CA PRO A 48 1.26 10.33 10.98
C PRO A 48 2.33 10.44 9.90
N ALA A 49 2.03 11.17 8.82
CA ALA A 49 3.00 11.46 7.76
C ALA A 49 4.07 12.47 8.20
N ARG A 50 3.74 13.32 9.16
CA ARG A 50 4.60 14.42 9.65
C ARG A 50 5.15 15.29 8.51
N ASN A 51 4.28 15.57 7.53
CA ASN A 51 4.64 16.44 6.42
C ASN A 51 5.10 17.79 6.93
N ALA A 52 6.26 18.23 6.49
CA ALA A 52 6.88 19.50 6.83
C ALA A 52 7.55 20.10 5.59
N PRO A 53 7.83 21.40 5.57
CA PRO A 53 8.68 22.00 4.56
C PRO A 53 10.04 21.26 4.48
N LEU A 54 10.56 21.13 3.26
CA LEU A 54 11.85 20.49 3.04
C LEU A 54 12.95 21.26 3.77
N ASP A 55 13.74 20.56 4.57
CA ASP A 55 14.92 21.12 5.22
C ASP A 55 16.06 21.22 4.19
N PRO A 56 16.51 22.45 3.83
CA PRO A 56 17.53 22.63 2.80
C PRO A 56 18.86 21.96 3.13
N GLU A 57 19.23 21.90 4.41
CA GLU A 57 20.48 21.27 4.84
C GLU A 57 20.41 19.74 4.71
N LYS A 58 19.28 19.14 5.10
CA LYS A 58 19.05 17.70 4.88
C LYS A 58 19.00 17.37 3.39
N GLU A 59 18.39 18.22 2.57
CA GLU A 59 18.34 18.05 1.12
C GLU A 59 19.77 18.08 0.52
N ARG A 60 20.56 19.08 0.90
CA ARG A 60 21.96 19.22 0.46
C ARG A 60 22.76 17.97 0.79
N LYS A 61 22.72 17.54 2.06
CA LYS A 61 23.41 16.34 2.53
C LYS A 61 22.97 15.09 1.77
N HIS A 62 21.65 14.91 1.54
CA HIS A 62 21.13 13.78 0.78
C HIS A 62 21.64 13.76 -0.67
N LYS A 63 21.77 14.93 -1.30
CA LYS A 63 22.34 15.04 -2.66
C LYS A 63 23.83 14.73 -2.69
N GLU A 64 24.58 15.18 -1.72
CA GLU A 64 26.04 14.89 -1.59
C GLU A 64 26.31 13.40 -1.37
N GLU A 65 25.53 12.75 -0.49
CA GLU A 65 25.65 11.35 -0.13
C GLU A 65 24.85 10.41 -1.07
N TYR A 66 24.25 10.91 -2.15
CA TYR A 66 23.27 10.15 -2.95
C TYR A 66 23.77 8.79 -3.41
N ARG A 67 25.01 8.71 -3.94
CA ARG A 67 25.58 7.44 -4.45
C ARG A 67 25.80 6.42 -3.34
N GLU A 68 26.31 6.85 -2.21
CA GLU A 68 26.58 6.00 -1.04
C GLU A 68 25.27 5.48 -0.45
N ARG A 69 24.30 6.37 -0.27
CA ARG A 69 22.96 6.01 0.22
C ARG A 69 22.24 5.03 -0.71
N ARG A 70 22.37 5.23 -2.01
CA ARG A 70 21.81 4.32 -3.00
C ARG A 70 22.45 2.93 -2.95
N LEU A 71 23.78 2.84 -2.87
CA LEU A 71 24.50 1.57 -2.71
C LEU A 71 24.11 0.88 -1.40
N ALA A 72 24.01 1.63 -0.31
CA ALA A 72 23.52 1.10 0.96
C ALA A 72 22.12 0.54 0.85
N ALA A 73 21.21 1.22 0.14
CA ALA A 73 19.83 0.76 -0.07
C ALA A 73 19.74 -0.58 -0.79
N TYR A 74 20.61 -0.85 -1.78
CA TYR A 74 20.69 -2.16 -2.47
C TYR A 74 21.01 -3.33 -1.53
N ASN A 75 21.66 -3.07 -0.40
CA ASN A 75 22.05 -4.08 0.58
C ASN A 75 21.07 -4.17 1.76
N THR A 76 19.88 -3.59 1.66
CA THR A 76 18.85 -3.66 2.69
C THR A 76 17.64 -4.48 2.21
N PRO A 77 16.92 -5.19 3.10
CA PRO A 77 15.78 -6.04 2.72
C PRO A 77 14.65 -5.31 1.98
N PHE A 78 14.48 -4.00 2.23
CA PHE A 78 13.41 -3.21 1.62
C PHE A 78 13.90 -2.16 0.61
N GLY A 79 15.20 -2.16 0.31
CA GLY A 79 15.76 -1.15 -0.59
C GLY A 79 15.75 0.27 -0.02
N ILE A 80 15.80 0.44 1.31
CA ILE A 80 15.73 1.73 1.99
C ILE A 80 16.91 1.84 2.96
N ALA A 81 17.83 2.77 2.69
CA ALA A 81 18.96 3.04 3.59
C ALA A 81 18.52 3.86 4.82
N GLY A 82 19.26 3.71 5.92
CA GLY A 82 19.08 4.52 7.12
C GLY A 82 18.20 3.88 8.20
N TYR A 83 17.70 2.68 7.96
CA TYR A 83 16.93 1.91 8.95
C TYR A 83 17.66 0.58 9.23
N PRO A 84 18.64 0.55 10.15
CA PRO A 84 19.30 -0.70 10.54
C PRO A 84 18.27 -1.63 11.19
N PRO A 85 18.35 -2.95 10.96
CA PRO A 85 17.50 -3.91 11.62
C PRO A 85 17.62 -3.75 13.15
N PRO A 86 16.49 -3.69 13.89
CA PRO A 86 16.54 -3.64 15.34
C PRO A 86 16.96 -5.00 15.93
N ASP A 87 17.72 -4.97 17.01
CA ASP A 87 18.25 -6.18 17.67
C ASP A 87 17.30 -6.74 18.74
N LYS A 88 16.46 -5.88 19.35
CA LYS A 88 15.58 -6.23 20.46
C LYS A 88 14.23 -6.74 19.98
N SER A 89 13.71 -7.80 20.61
CA SER A 89 12.31 -8.24 20.45
C SER A 89 11.37 -7.33 21.23
N ALA A 90 10.16 -7.12 20.70
CA ALA A 90 9.10 -6.42 21.42
C ALA A 90 8.70 -7.16 22.71
N LEU A 91 8.78 -8.50 22.69
CA LEU A 91 8.42 -9.33 23.82
C LEU A 91 9.48 -9.36 24.93
N GLU A 92 10.73 -9.00 24.61
CA GLU A 92 11.81 -8.84 25.60
C GLU A 92 11.78 -7.45 26.27
N ALA A 93 11.04 -6.51 25.73
CA ALA A 93 10.88 -5.17 26.29
C ALA A 93 9.74 -5.11 27.32
N THR A 94 9.87 -4.27 28.34
CA THR A 94 8.77 -3.97 29.24
C THR A 94 7.67 -3.18 28.53
N GLU A 95 6.47 -3.12 29.12
CA GLU A 95 5.38 -2.35 28.55
C GLU A 95 5.73 -0.85 28.45
N GLU A 96 6.42 -0.32 29.44
CA GLU A 96 6.87 1.09 29.46
C GLU A 96 7.88 1.37 28.37
N GLU A 97 8.86 0.48 28.17
CA GLU A 97 9.84 0.59 27.08
C GLU A 97 9.16 0.53 25.72
N ARG A 98 8.25 -0.43 25.50
CA ARG A 98 7.48 -0.52 24.25
C ARG A 98 6.72 0.77 23.97
N ARG A 99 6.00 1.26 24.98
CA ARG A 99 5.22 2.48 24.86
C ARG A 99 6.10 3.67 24.50
N ALA A 100 7.25 3.82 25.15
CA ALA A 100 8.18 4.91 24.87
C ALA A 100 8.74 4.85 23.43
N ILE A 101 9.14 3.66 22.97
CA ILE A 101 9.66 3.48 21.61
C ILE A 101 8.55 3.69 20.57
N TYR A 102 7.36 3.13 20.76
CA TYR A 102 6.26 3.35 19.82
C TYR A 102 5.83 4.83 19.78
N GLU A 103 5.86 5.52 20.91
CA GLU A 103 5.58 6.97 20.96
C GLU A 103 6.64 7.75 20.18
N ASP A 104 7.93 7.44 20.37
CA ASP A 104 9.02 8.06 19.63
C ASP A 104 8.83 7.90 18.13
N LYS A 105 8.52 6.66 17.67
CA LYS A 105 8.28 6.37 16.25
C LYS A 105 6.99 7.00 15.71
N TRP A 106 5.98 7.14 16.54
CA TRP A 106 4.76 7.89 16.22
C TRP A 106 5.02 9.38 16.01
N GLN A 107 5.88 9.97 16.85
CA GLN A 107 6.28 11.37 16.71
C GLN A 107 7.23 11.61 15.54
N GLU A 108 8.15 10.67 15.27
CA GLU A 108 9.01 10.71 14.09
C GLU A 108 8.17 10.68 12.80
N GLY A 109 7.11 9.86 12.79
CA GLY A 109 6.28 9.62 11.62
C GLY A 109 6.88 8.62 10.65
N GLY A 110 6.10 8.23 9.68
CA GLY A 110 6.52 7.26 8.66
C GLY A 110 6.26 5.80 9.03
N SER A 111 6.11 4.98 8.03
CA SER A 111 5.72 3.57 8.20
C SER A 111 6.89 2.65 8.51
N ILE A 112 8.06 2.90 7.90
CA ILE A 112 9.22 2.01 8.02
C ILE A 112 9.84 2.12 9.41
N SER A 113 10.07 3.33 9.92
CA SER A 113 10.61 3.53 11.27
C SER A 113 9.74 2.85 12.34
N TYR A 114 8.41 2.90 12.19
CA TYR A 114 7.47 2.25 13.10
C TYR A 114 7.55 0.73 13.04
N LEU A 115 7.56 0.13 11.85
CA LEU A 115 7.67 -1.32 11.68
C LEU A 115 9.03 -1.87 12.09
N PHE A 116 10.06 -1.03 12.11
CA PHE A 116 11.42 -1.34 12.57
C PHE A 116 11.68 -0.93 14.02
N ALA A 117 10.65 -0.63 14.80
CA ALA A 117 10.80 -0.40 16.23
C ALA A 117 11.37 -1.62 16.97
N TYR A 118 11.02 -2.83 16.52
CA TYR A 118 11.50 -4.12 17.05
C TYR A 118 11.72 -5.13 15.92
N LYS A 119 12.59 -6.13 16.16
CA LYS A 119 13.02 -7.12 15.15
C LYS A 119 11.92 -8.08 14.70
N ASP A 120 10.90 -8.28 15.51
CA ASP A 120 9.91 -9.35 15.39
C ASP A 120 8.48 -8.86 15.07
N LEU A 121 8.27 -7.56 14.89
CA LEU A 121 6.92 -7.02 14.61
C LEU A 121 6.27 -7.59 13.33
N LEU A 122 7.06 -7.98 12.34
CA LEU A 122 6.55 -8.57 11.09
C LEU A 122 6.58 -10.10 11.08
N LEU A 123 7.16 -10.73 12.10
CA LEU A 123 7.44 -12.17 12.14
C LEU A 123 6.71 -12.89 13.28
N ASN A 124 6.30 -12.18 14.32
CA ASN A 124 5.66 -12.74 15.49
C ASN A 124 4.35 -12.00 15.78
N LYS A 125 3.25 -12.76 15.86
CA LYS A 125 1.92 -12.19 16.08
C LYS A 125 1.79 -11.45 17.41
N ASP A 126 2.31 -12.01 18.50
CA ASP A 126 2.18 -11.39 19.83
C ASP A 126 2.98 -10.09 19.91
N ALA A 127 4.16 -10.06 19.30
CA ALA A 127 4.93 -8.82 19.14
C ALA A 127 4.16 -7.78 18.29
N ASN A 128 3.58 -8.21 17.17
CA ASN A 128 2.77 -7.38 16.30
C ASN A 128 1.54 -6.79 17.01
N ASP A 129 0.87 -7.60 17.83
CA ASP A 129 -0.32 -7.17 18.58
C ASP A 129 0.02 -5.99 19.51
N THR A 130 1.22 -5.95 20.13
CA THR A 130 1.64 -4.80 20.95
C THR A 130 1.73 -3.49 20.16
N ALA A 131 2.22 -3.54 18.92
CA ALA A 131 2.28 -2.38 18.04
C ALA A 131 0.90 -2.00 17.49
N SER A 132 0.08 -3.01 17.16
CA SER A 132 -1.30 -2.82 16.71
C SER A 132 -2.15 -2.14 17.78
N ASP A 133 -2.04 -2.58 19.02
CA ASP A 133 -2.79 -2.04 20.16
C ASP A 133 -2.36 -0.60 20.49
N PHE A 134 -1.08 -0.29 20.35
CA PHE A 134 -0.62 1.09 20.50
C PHE A 134 -1.33 2.02 19.49
N VAL A 135 -1.39 1.64 18.20
CA VAL A 135 -2.07 2.46 17.20
C VAL A 135 -3.57 2.54 17.44
N ARG A 136 -4.25 1.44 17.83
CA ARG A 136 -5.67 1.47 18.20
C ARG A 136 -5.93 2.42 19.37
N ASN A 137 -5.04 2.44 20.36
CA ASN A 137 -5.15 3.35 21.48
C ASN A 137 -4.95 4.82 21.07
N LYS A 138 -4.08 5.09 20.06
CA LYS A 138 -3.98 6.43 19.46
C LYS A 138 -5.27 6.84 18.76
N ILE A 139 -5.91 5.93 18.02
CA ILE A 139 -7.21 6.19 17.37
C ILE A 139 -8.27 6.55 18.40
N ARG A 140 -8.41 5.73 19.45
CA ARG A 140 -9.36 5.97 20.55
C ARG A 140 -9.11 7.27 21.30
N ALA A 141 -7.86 7.67 21.44
CA ALA A 141 -7.49 8.94 22.07
C ALA A 141 -7.75 10.17 21.17
N THR A 142 -7.79 9.97 19.84
CA THR A 142 -7.97 11.05 18.87
C THR A 142 -9.45 11.28 18.55
N VAL A 143 -10.23 10.21 18.41
CA VAL A 143 -11.64 10.28 17.99
C VAL A 143 -12.56 10.35 19.22
N ASN A 144 -13.37 11.40 19.30
CA ASN A 144 -14.17 11.70 20.48
C ASN A 144 -15.36 10.75 20.69
N ASP A 145 -16.02 10.33 19.58
CA ASP A 145 -17.12 9.36 19.67
C ASP A 145 -16.58 7.93 19.76
N PRO A 146 -16.84 7.20 20.87
CA PRO A 146 -16.30 5.85 21.06
C PRO A 146 -16.73 4.86 20.00
N ASN A 147 -17.95 4.96 19.48
CA ASN A 147 -18.44 4.05 18.45
C ASN A 147 -17.70 4.26 17.11
N THR A 148 -17.51 5.49 16.72
CA THR A 148 -16.71 5.87 15.55
C THR A 148 -15.26 5.46 15.73
N ALA A 149 -14.67 5.65 16.91
CA ALA A 149 -13.30 5.24 17.23
C ALA A 149 -13.11 3.72 17.04
N GLU A 150 -14.03 2.89 17.56
CA GLU A 150 -13.94 1.43 17.39
C GLU A 150 -14.10 1.00 15.92
N LEU A 151 -15.01 1.62 15.17
CA LEU A 151 -15.15 1.36 13.73
C LEU A 151 -13.89 1.71 12.93
N LEU A 152 -13.09 2.68 13.40
CA LEU A 152 -11.83 3.08 12.78
C LEU A 152 -10.63 2.25 13.24
N CYS A 153 -10.78 1.45 14.31
CA CYS A 153 -9.74 0.52 14.77
C CYS A 153 -9.67 -0.73 13.88
N PRO A 154 -8.55 -1.02 13.20
CA PRO A 154 -8.41 -2.26 12.44
C PRO A 154 -8.40 -3.48 13.36
N ASP A 155 -9.27 -4.46 13.08
CA ASP A 155 -9.48 -5.66 13.89
C ASP A 155 -9.18 -6.98 13.16
N ASN A 156 -9.11 -6.94 11.82
CA ASN A 156 -9.11 -8.12 10.97
C ASN A 156 -7.76 -8.46 10.33
N HIS A 157 -6.71 -7.71 10.65
CA HIS A 157 -5.36 -7.98 10.15
C HIS A 157 -4.29 -7.39 11.08
N PRO A 158 -3.11 -8.03 11.18
CA PRO A 158 -1.95 -7.49 11.87
C PRO A 158 -1.40 -6.23 11.20
N ILE A 159 -0.83 -5.31 12.00
CA ILE A 159 -0.17 -4.12 11.45
C ILE A 159 1.00 -4.50 10.54
N GLY A 160 1.10 -3.85 9.38
CA GLY A 160 2.17 -4.13 8.40
C GLY A 160 1.88 -5.28 7.43
N THR A 161 0.80 -6.06 7.58
CA THR A 161 0.39 -7.05 6.56
C THR A 161 -0.18 -6.40 5.31
N LYS A 162 -0.80 -5.23 5.48
CA LYS A 162 -1.09 -4.29 4.38
C LYS A 162 -0.10 -3.12 4.47
N ARG A 163 0.14 -2.43 3.34
CA ARG A 163 0.95 -1.22 3.36
C ARG A 163 0.35 -0.22 4.33
N LEU A 164 1.15 0.22 5.32
CA LEU A 164 0.73 1.25 6.26
C LEU A 164 0.47 2.56 5.52
N ILE A 165 -0.65 3.15 5.80
CA ILE A 165 -1.03 4.44 5.25
C ILE A 165 -0.34 5.54 6.05
N LEU A 166 0.13 6.57 5.36
CA LEU A 166 0.59 7.80 6.00
C LEU A 166 -0.49 8.86 5.80
N ASP A 167 -0.93 9.46 6.88
CA ASP A 167 -1.99 10.46 6.86
C ASP A 167 -1.56 11.81 7.45
N SER A 168 -2.35 12.81 7.13
CA SER A 168 -2.29 14.14 7.73
C SER A 168 -3.67 14.47 8.26
N HIS A 169 -3.89 14.20 9.56
CA HIS A 169 -5.14 14.48 10.27
C HIS A 169 -6.37 13.67 9.82
N TYR A 170 -6.18 12.41 9.43
CA TYR A 170 -7.29 11.56 9.00
C TYR A 170 -8.27 11.24 10.15
N TYR A 171 -7.78 10.88 11.32
CA TYR A 171 -8.66 10.53 12.43
C TYR A 171 -9.36 11.75 13.04
N GLU A 172 -8.72 12.90 13.02
CA GLU A 172 -9.24 14.15 13.56
C GLU A 172 -10.48 14.66 12.80
N ILE A 173 -10.62 14.34 11.49
CA ILE A 173 -11.79 14.79 10.73
C ILE A 173 -13.10 14.22 11.30
N PHE A 174 -13.07 13.04 11.91
CA PHE A 174 -14.26 12.40 12.48
C PHE A 174 -14.80 13.11 13.75
N ASN A 175 -14.07 14.10 14.26
CA ASN A 175 -14.53 15.00 15.33
C ASN A 175 -15.28 16.23 14.78
N GLN A 176 -15.31 16.41 13.46
CA GLN A 176 -16.01 17.51 12.80
C GLN A 176 -17.49 17.18 12.64
N SER A 177 -18.37 18.16 12.86
CA SER A 177 -19.83 18.00 12.77
C SER A 177 -20.34 17.71 11.34
N ASN A 178 -19.54 18.04 10.32
CA ASN A 178 -19.84 17.80 8.91
C ASN A 178 -19.31 16.47 8.37
N VAL A 179 -18.68 15.62 9.21
CA VAL A 179 -18.13 14.32 8.77
C VAL A 179 -18.90 13.18 9.43
N LYS A 180 -19.33 12.20 8.62
CA LYS A 180 -20.01 11.00 9.07
C LYS A 180 -19.34 9.75 8.55
N LEU A 181 -19.09 8.77 9.43
CA LEU A 181 -18.65 7.42 9.07
C LEU A 181 -19.88 6.51 8.91
N VAL A 182 -19.87 5.68 7.86
CA VAL A 182 -20.88 4.65 7.59
C VAL A 182 -20.17 3.32 7.44
N ASP A 183 -20.49 2.36 8.31
CA ASP A 183 -20.00 0.99 8.20
C ASP A 183 -20.82 0.23 7.13
N VAL A 184 -20.23 0.07 5.94
CA VAL A 184 -20.88 -0.69 4.86
C VAL A 184 -20.66 -2.20 4.96
N LYS A 185 -20.01 -2.68 6.02
CA LYS A 185 -19.96 -4.10 6.35
C LYS A 185 -21.27 -4.53 7.03
N SER A 186 -21.77 -3.71 7.94
CA SER A 186 -23.07 -3.92 8.61
C SER A 186 -24.25 -3.42 7.77
N ALA A 187 -24.08 -2.30 7.05
CA ALA A 187 -25.09 -1.72 6.16
C ALA A 187 -24.59 -1.62 4.71
N PRO A 188 -24.55 -2.75 3.95
CA PRO A 188 -24.04 -2.78 2.59
C PRO A 188 -24.69 -1.78 1.64
N ILE A 189 -23.87 -1.22 0.74
CA ILE A 189 -24.37 -0.39 -0.38
C ILE A 189 -25.18 -1.29 -1.30
N GLN A 190 -26.43 -0.91 -1.56
CA GLN A 190 -27.33 -1.59 -2.48
C GLN A 190 -27.31 -0.98 -3.87
N GLU A 191 -27.25 0.36 -3.93
CA GLU A 191 -27.47 1.07 -5.18
C GLU A 191 -26.82 2.46 -5.13
N ILE A 192 -26.30 2.90 -6.27
CA ILE A 192 -25.99 4.31 -6.53
C ILE A 192 -27.20 4.92 -7.20
N THR A 193 -27.89 5.81 -6.50
CA THR A 193 -29.10 6.48 -6.99
C THR A 193 -28.76 7.80 -7.69
N PRO A 194 -29.70 8.39 -8.47
CA PRO A 194 -29.48 9.73 -9.03
C PRO A 194 -29.20 10.82 -7.97
N ASN A 195 -29.58 10.56 -6.71
CA ASN A 195 -29.46 11.52 -5.62
C ASN A 195 -28.36 11.16 -4.59
N GLY A 196 -27.66 10.03 -4.76
CA GLY A 196 -26.60 9.63 -3.84
C GLY A 196 -26.40 8.13 -3.70
N ILE A 197 -26.29 7.64 -2.47
CA ILE A 197 -26.00 6.23 -2.16
C ILE A 197 -27.09 5.69 -1.24
N LYS A 198 -27.66 4.54 -1.61
CA LYS A 198 -28.59 3.76 -0.79
C LYS A 198 -27.86 2.54 -0.21
N THR A 199 -27.91 2.42 1.11
CA THR A 199 -27.52 1.21 1.84
C THR A 199 -28.75 0.40 2.26
N THR A 200 -28.53 -0.75 2.89
CA THR A 200 -29.65 -1.55 3.46
C THR A 200 -30.42 -0.81 4.55
N GLU A 201 -29.84 0.21 5.18
CA GLU A 201 -30.46 0.93 6.31
C GLU A 201 -30.93 2.34 5.97
N SER A 202 -30.24 3.03 5.05
CA SER A 202 -30.50 4.46 4.80
C SER A 202 -30.10 4.88 3.39
N GLU A 203 -30.69 5.99 2.93
CA GLU A 203 -30.26 6.70 1.73
C GLU A 203 -29.52 8.00 2.10
N TYR A 204 -28.36 8.19 1.51
CA TYR A 204 -27.47 9.33 1.71
C TYR A 204 -27.51 10.24 0.49
N GLN A 205 -28.05 11.43 0.70
CA GLN A 205 -28.12 12.44 -0.38
C GLN A 205 -26.73 13.05 -0.62
N LEU A 206 -26.23 12.94 -1.84
CA LEU A 206 -24.88 13.36 -2.23
C LEU A 206 -24.90 14.13 -3.53
N ASP A 207 -24.05 15.14 -3.62
CA ASP A 207 -23.85 15.94 -4.83
C ASP A 207 -22.62 15.46 -5.63
N ALA A 208 -21.72 14.71 -4.98
CA ALA A 208 -20.54 14.09 -5.58
C ALA A 208 -20.17 12.79 -4.86
N ILE A 209 -19.61 11.83 -5.60
CA ILE A 209 -19.08 10.58 -5.06
C ILE A 209 -17.66 10.39 -5.56
N ALA A 210 -16.72 10.19 -4.63
CA ALA A 210 -15.34 9.81 -4.92
C ALA A 210 -15.17 8.30 -4.66
N PHE A 211 -14.84 7.56 -5.71
CA PHE A 211 -14.54 6.14 -5.61
C PHE A 211 -13.07 5.93 -5.27
N ALA A 212 -12.79 5.51 -4.04
CA ALA A 212 -11.46 5.10 -3.56
C ALA A 212 -11.39 3.58 -3.35
N THR A 213 -12.06 2.83 -4.22
CA THR A 213 -12.28 1.39 -4.11
C THR A 213 -11.07 0.54 -4.45
N GLY A 214 -9.99 1.17 -4.95
CA GLY A 214 -8.74 0.54 -5.35
C GLY A 214 -8.72 0.13 -6.82
N PHE A 215 -7.67 -0.61 -7.16
CA PHE A 215 -7.41 -1.13 -8.50
C PHE A 215 -7.26 -2.64 -8.44
N ASP A 216 -7.43 -3.33 -9.58
CA ASP A 216 -6.98 -4.69 -9.75
C ASP A 216 -5.44 -4.69 -9.88
N ALA A 217 -4.80 -4.74 -8.70
CA ALA A 217 -3.37 -4.62 -8.58
C ALA A 217 -2.66 -5.91 -9.05
N MET A 218 -1.39 -5.78 -9.40
CA MET A 218 -0.44 -6.85 -9.77
C MET A 218 -0.73 -7.50 -11.13
N THR A 219 -1.95 -7.92 -11.42
CA THR A 219 -2.29 -8.68 -12.64
C THR A 219 -3.24 -7.95 -13.57
N GLY A 220 -4.05 -7.01 -13.06
CA GLY A 220 -5.13 -6.40 -13.81
C GLY A 220 -4.68 -5.78 -15.12
N ALA A 221 -3.67 -4.92 -15.09
CA ALA A 221 -3.19 -4.22 -16.29
C ALA A 221 -2.68 -5.18 -17.38
N ILE A 222 -2.04 -6.31 -17.02
CA ILE A 222 -1.52 -7.24 -18.01
C ILE A 222 -2.61 -8.19 -18.55
N LYS A 223 -3.61 -8.52 -17.73
CA LYS A 223 -4.76 -9.35 -18.13
C LYS A 223 -5.69 -8.62 -19.11
N GLU A 224 -5.75 -7.30 -19.05
CA GLU A 224 -6.51 -6.47 -19.99
C GLU A 224 -5.85 -6.38 -21.39
N ILE A 225 -4.61 -6.83 -21.54
CA ILE A 225 -3.91 -6.88 -22.83
C ILE A 225 -4.12 -8.27 -23.43
N ASP A 226 -4.57 -8.37 -24.68
CA ASP A 226 -4.70 -9.66 -25.40
C ASP A 226 -3.31 -10.24 -25.74
N VAL A 227 -2.60 -10.68 -24.69
CA VAL A 227 -1.31 -11.37 -24.82
C VAL A 227 -1.56 -12.86 -24.93
N ARG A 228 -1.12 -13.47 -26.04
CA ARG A 228 -1.32 -14.90 -26.30
C ARG A 228 -0.01 -15.66 -26.18
N VAL A 229 -0.05 -16.75 -25.43
CA VAL A 229 1.05 -17.71 -25.31
C VAL A 229 1.05 -18.69 -26.48
N ASP A 230 2.12 -19.47 -26.65
CA ASP A 230 2.18 -20.54 -27.64
C ASP A 230 0.95 -21.46 -27.48
N GLY A 231 0.25 -21.74 -28.61
CA GLY A 231 -1.00 -22.50 -28.62
C GLY A 231 -2.28 -21.66 -28.60
N GLY A 232 -2.17 -20.32 -28.52
CA GLY A 232 -3.28 -19.37 -28.63
C GLY A 232 -4.06 -19.07 -27.35
N THR A 233 -3.70 -19.68 -26.22
CA THR A 233 -4.24 -19.38 -24.89
C THR A 233 -3.82 -17.97 -24.46
N THR A 234 -4.72 -17.22 -23.86
CA THR A 234 -4.38 -15.89 -23.33
C THR A 234 -3.62 -15.99 -22.01
N ILE A 235 -2.91 -14.91 -21.64
CA ILE A 235 -2.26 -14.81 -20.32
C ILE A 235 -3.29 -14.85 -19.20
N GLU A 236 -4.47 -14.30 -19.42
CA GLU A 236 -5.60 -14.31 -18.47
C GLU A 236 -6.04 -15.75 -18.17
N GLU A 237 -6.28 -16.55 -19.22
CA GLU A 237 -6.63 -17.97 -19.10
C GLU A 237 -5.52 -18.78 -18.41
N GLN A 238 -4.25 -18.51 -18.76
CA GLN A 238 -3.11 -19.21 -18.15
C GLN A 238 -2.97 -18.86 -16.64
N TRP A 239 -3.39 -17.67 -16.25
CA TRP A 239 -3.32 -17.18 -14.87
C TRP A 239 -4.64 -17.29 -14.10
N ASP A 240 -5.57 -18.11 -14.54
CA ASP A 240 -6.86 -18.32 -13.84
C ASP A 240 -6.66 -18.75 -12.38
N SER A 241 -5.69 -19.64 -12.12
CA SER A 241 -5.31 -20.07 -10.76
C SER A 241 -4.28 -19.15 -10.08
N GLY A 242 -4.06 -17.95 -10.60
CA GLY A 242 -3.08 -16.97 -10.13
C GLY A 242 -1.88 -16.82 -11.07
N PRO A 243 -1.11 -15.74 -10.90
CA PRO A 243 0.00 -15.43 -11.79
C PRO A 243 1.11 -16.49 -11.73
N ARG A 244 1.70 -16.75 -12.88
CA ARG A 244 2.80 -17.69 -13.06
C ARG A 244 3.88 -17.02 -13.88
N THR A 245 4.98 -16.67 -13.26
CA THR A 245 6.10 -15.98 -13.90
C THR A 245 7.42 -16.63 -13.53
N TYR A 246 8.45 -16.32 -14.28
CA TYR A 246 9.84 -16.57 -13.90
C TYR A 246 10.46 -15.24 -13.45
N LEU A 247 10.82 -15.13 -12.16
CA LEU A 247 11.40 -13.95 -11.53
C LEU A 247 10.55 -12.67 -11.62
N GLY A 248 9.25 -12.76 -11.96
CA GLY A 248 8.45 -11.59 -12.31
C GLY A 248 8.87 -10.89 -13.60
N LEU A 249 9.80 -11.49 -14.37
CA LEU A 249 10.37 -10.94 -15.59
C LEU A 249 9.82 -11.56 -16.87
N MET A 250 9.55 -12.86 -16.84
CA MET A 250 9.15 -13.60 -18.04
C MET A 250 8.02 -14.57 -17.74
N VAL A 251 7.32 -15.01 -18.80
CA VAL A 251 6.29 -16.05 -18.75
C VAL A 251 6.66 -17.14 -19.74
N ALA A 252 6.59 -18.40 -19.32
CA ALA A 252 6.80 -19.54 -20.22
C ALA A 252 5.77 -19.53 -21.35
N GLY A 253 6.22 -19.78 -22.57
CA GLY A 253 5.39 -19.69 -23.78
C GLY A 253 5.32 -18.29 -24.40
N LEU A 254 5.96 -17.28 -23.82
CA LEU A 254 6.06 -15.92 -24.36
C LEU A 254 7.54 -15.55 -24.62
N PRO A 255 8.10 -15.98 -25.75
CA PRO A 255 9.49 -15.65 -26.08
C PRO A 255 9.68 -14.15 -26.31
N ASN A 256 10.85 -13.64 -25.92
CA ASN A 256 11.26 -12.25 -26.08
C ASN A 256 10.35 -11.22 -25.40
N MET A 257 9.43 -11.64 -24.52
CA MET A 257 8.61 -10.77 -23.71
C MET A 257 9.21 -10.63 -22.32
N PHE A 258 9.39 -9.39 -21.90
CA PHE A 258 9.85 -9.04 -20.55
C PHE A 258 8.83 -8.16 -19.85
N MET A 259 8.68 -8.37 -18.57
CA MET A 259 7.89 -7.52 -17.67
C MET A 259 8.82 -6.82 -16.68
N ILE A 260 8.56 -5.56 -16.40
CA ILE A 260 9.26 -4.83 -15.34
C ILE A 260 8.37 -4.83 -14.11
N THR A 261 8.87 -5.36 -12.99
CA THR A 261 8.13 -5.54 -11.74
C THR A 261 6.80 -6.28 -11.92
N GLY A 262 6.83 -7.34 -12.74
CA GLY A 262 5.68 -8.20 -12.96
C GLY A 262 5.28 -8.98 -11.70
N PRO A 263 4.14 -9.68 -11.71
CA PRO A 263 3.69 -10.50 -10.59
C PRO A 263 4.78 -11.48 -10.13
N GLN A 264 4.81 -11.79 -8.83
CA GLN A 264 5.83 -12.66 -8.20
C GLN A 264 7.26 -12.09 -8.25
N SER A 265 7.41 -10.78 -8.45
CA SER A 265 8.65 -10.04 -8.22
C SER A 265 8.56 -9.25 -6.91
N PRO A 266 9.34 -8.19 -6.69
CA PRO A 266 9.49 -7.57 -5.37
C PRO A 266 8.16 -7.26 -4.68
N GLY A 267 8.15 -7.41 -3.38
CA GLY A 267 6.97 -7.15 -2.55
C GLY A 267 6.64 -5.65 -2.47
N VAL A 268 5.38 -5.35 -2.22
CA VAL A 268 4.87 -3.97 -2.06
C VAL A 268 5.51 -3.17 -0.90
N LYS A 269 6.29 -3.82 -0.05
CA LYS A 269 7.02 -3.19 1.05
C LYS A 269 8.41 -2.69 0.64
N SER A 270 8.94 -3.15 -0.51
CA SER A 270 10.25 -2.73 -1.01
C SER A 270 10.17 -1.43 -1.81
N GLN A 271 11.32 -0.78 -1.96
CA GLN A 271 11.48 0.41 -2.80
C GLN A 271 11.41 -0.01 -4.28
N MET A 272 10.30 0.31 -4.93
CA MET A 272 10.00 -0.16 -6.29
C MET A 272 10.98 0.34 -7.35
N ILE A 273 11.53 1.55 -7.20
CA ILE A 273 12.49 2.11 -8.19
C ILE A 273 13.76 1.27 -8.26
N LEU A 274 14.30 0.84 -7.11
CA LEU A 274 15.47 -0.05 -7.10
C LEU A 274 15.17 -1.40 -7.75
N SER A 275 13.97 -1.93 -7.51
CA SER A 275 13.52 -3.18 -8.14
C SER A 275 13.37 -3.04 -9.65
N ILE A 276 12.84 -1.91 -10.12
CA ILE A 276 12.74 -1.57 -11.54
C ILE A 276 14.15 -1.51 -12.17
N GLU A 277 15.10 -0.83 -11.54
CA GLU A 277 16.47 -0.72 -12.02
C GLU A 277 17.16 -2.09 -12.10
N TRP A 278 16.93 -2.94 -11.09
CA TRP A 278 17.46 -4.31 -11.11
C TRP A 278 16.92 -5.11 -12.30
N HIS A 279 15.61 -5.05 -12.54
CA HIS A 279 14.98 -5.70 -13.69
C HIS A 279 15.52 -5.16 -15.03
N ILE A 280 15.65 -3.84 -15.16
CA ILE A 280 16.19 -3.21 -16.36
C ILE A 280 17.62 -3.67 -16.62
N ASN A 281 18.47 -3.70 -15.60
CA ASN A 281 19.85 -4.18 -15.73
C ASN A 281 19.90 -5.66 -16.14
N TRP A 282 19.04 -6.49 -15.55
CA TRP A 282 18.95 -7.91 -15.90
C TRP A 282 18.54 -8.08 -17.36
N VAL A 283 17.49 -7.38 -17.80
CA VAL A 283 17.01 -7.43 -19.20
C VAL A 283 18.10 -6.93 -20.17
N ALA A 284 18.75 -5.81 -19.86
CA ALA A 284 19.82 -5.26 -20.68
C ALA A 284 21.00 -6.23 -20.83
N ASN A 285 21.42 -6.88 -19.74
CA ASN A 285 22.47 -7.90 -19.75
C ASN A 285 22.05 -9.13 -20.57
N CYS A 286 20.80 -9.59 -20.43
CA CYS A 286 20.24 -10.70 -21.22
C CYS A 286 20.28 -10.38 -22.72
N LEU A 287 19.82 -9.20 -23.12
CA LEU A 287 19.82 -8.77 -24.52
C LEU A 287 21.25 -8.61 -25.07
N SER A 288 22.17 -8.10 -24.27
CA SER A 288 23.59 -8.04 -24.67
C SER A 288 24.19 -9.42 -24.87
N TYR A 289 23.93 -10.35 -23.95
CA TYR A 289 24.37 -11.74 -24.08
C TYR A 289 23.80 -12.41 -25.33
N MET A 290 22.49 -12.20 -25.62
CA MET A 290 21.84 -12.72 -26.82
C MET A 290 22.52 -12.19 -28.09
N ARG A 291 22.76 -10.90 -28.16
CA ARG A 291 23.45 -10.26 -29.31
C ARG A 291 24.84 -10.82 -29.50
N ASP A 292 25.63 -10.91 -28.46
CA ASP A 292 27.04 -11.31 -28.51
C ASP A 292 27.20 -12.81 -28.87
N ASN A 293 26.15 -13.61 -28.65
CA ASN A 293 26.10 -15.05 -29.03
C ASN A 293 25.20 -15.33 -30.23
N ASN A 294 24.71 -14.30 -30.92
CA ASN A 294 23.82 -14.45 -32.09
C ASN A 294 22.50 -15.19 -31.79
N TYR A 295 22.01 -15.10 -30.57
CA TYR A 295 20.68 -15.61 -30.19
C TYR A 295 19.60 -14.61 -30.56
N THR A 296 18.52 -15.10 -31.19
CA THR A 296 17.36 -14.29 -31.59
C THR A 296 16.11 -14.56 -30.71
N ARG A 297 16.19 -15.56 -29.84
CA ARG A 297 15.07 -16.00 -29.03
C ARG A 297 15.53 -16.33 -27.61
N VAL A 298 14.81 -15.85 -26.63
CA VAL A 298 14.90 -16.22 -25.21
C VAL A 298 13.49 -16.50 -24.68
N ALA A 299 13.33 -17.53 -23.87
CA ALA A 299 12.07 -17.87 -23.23
C ALA A 299 12.34 -18.48 -21.86
N ALA A 300 11.45 -18.26 -20.90
CA ALA A 300 11.49 -18.97 -19.64
C ALA A 300 11.11 -20.45 -19.85
N GLU A 301 11.85 -21.35 -19.20
CA GLU A 301 11.48 -22.77 -19.16
C GLU A 301 10.30 -22.98 -18.19
N VAL A 302 9.36 -23.84 -18.57
CA VAL A 302 8.18 -24.19 -17.74
C VAL A 302 8.61 -24.68 -16.36
N LYS A 303 9.66 -25.52 -16.29
CA LYS A 303 10.18 -26.03 -15.02
C LYS A 303 10.77 -24.94 -14.13
N ALA A 304 11.56 -24.02 -14.71
CA ALA A 304 12.15 -22.90 -13.98
C ALA A 304 11.07 -21.95 -13.46
N GLN A 305 10.06 -21.66 -14.29
CA GLN A 305 8.91 -20.88 -13.88
C GLN A 305 8.17 -21.54 -12.71
N GLN A 306 7.92 -22.88 -12.78
CA GLN A 306 7.24 -23.58 -11.69
C GLN A 306 8.03 -23.54 -10.39
N GLN A 307 9.34 -23.77 -10.44
CA GLN A 307 10.20 -23.66 -9.26
C GLN A 307 10.17 -22.28 -8.64
N TRP A 308 10.12 -21.23 -9.44
CA TRP A 308 9.98 -19.85 -8.95
C TRP A 308 8.61 -19.61 -8.29
N VAL A 309 7.52 -20.09 -8.93
CA VAL A 309 6.16 -20.00 -8.37
C VAL A 309 6.08 -20.69 -7.01
N ASP A 310 6.68 -21.87 -6.87
CA ASP A 310 6.68 -22.63 -5.62
C ASP A 310 7.49 -21.89 -4.54
N HIS A 311 8.68 -21.41 -4.87
CA HIS A 311 9.51 -20.62 -3.96
C HIS A 311 8.84 -19.36 -3.43
N VAL A 312 8.05 -18.66 -4.25
CA VAL A 312 7.34 -17.44 -3.82
C VAL A 312 6.12 -17.75 -2.93
N ARG A 313 5.62 -18.99 -2.96
CA ARG A 313 4.49 -19.44 -2.13
C ARG A 313 4.89 -19.93 -0.73
N GLU A 314 6.15 -20.31 -0.54
CA GLU A 314 6.76 -20.65 0.75
C GLU A 314 6.99 -19.40 1.62
#